data_34c96036a775fe5f9147c9c9cffd230f
#
_entry.id   34c96036a775fe5f9147c9c9cffd230f
#
_cell.length_a   1.000
_cell.length_b   1.000
_cell.length_c   1.000
_cell.angle_alpha   90.00
_cell.angle_beta   90.00
_cell.angle_gamma   90.00
#
_symmetry.space_group_name_H-M   'P 1'
#
loop_
_entity.id
_entity.type
_entity.pdbx_description
1 polymer ?
#
loop_
_entity_poly.entity_id
_entity_poly.type
_entity_poly.pdbx_seq_one_letter_code
_entity_poly.pdbx_strand_id
1 'polypeptide(L)' 'DDFTEMPDMYGWTKKNAETFGDWLGIKVHVKGKGSKVVAQSVRTNASLKKIKEITITLGD' A
#
# COMPACT_ATOMS: atom_id res chain seq x y z
N ASP A 1 9.14 -13.48 -0.35
CA ASP A 1 9.91 -12.43 -0.94
C ASP A 1 9.47 -12.07 -2.35
N ASP A 2 8.65 -12.85 -2.95
CA ASP A 2 8.29 -12.62 -4.33
C ASP A 2 6.83 -12.20 -4.43
N PHE A 3 6.55 -11.03 -3.89
CA PHE A 3 5.25 -10.45 -4.08
C PHE A 3 5.09 -10.09 -5.55
N THR A 4 4.21 -10.77 -6.23
CA THR A 4 3.92 -10.46 -7.63
C THR A 4 2.57 -9.77 -7.75
N GLU A 5 1.78 -9.80 -6.69
CA GLU A 5 0.45 -9.21 -6.67
C GLU A 5 0.27 -8.32 -5.47
N MET A 6 -0.58 -7.31 -5.63
CA MET A 6 -0.85 -6.35 -4.56
C MET A 6 -1.62 -7.03 -3.44
N PRO A 7 -1.11 -6.98 -2.20
CA PRO A 7 -1.86 -7.52 -1.07
C PRO A 7 -2.97 -6.57 -0.65
N ASP A 8 -3.88 -7.09 0.16
CA ASP A 8 -4.92 -6.29 0.78
C ASP A 8 -4.33 -5.59 1.99
N MET A 9 -4.08 -4.30 1.86
CA MET A 9 -3.45 -3.52 2.92
C MET A 9 -4.42 -2.98 3.95
N TYR A 10 -5.68 -3.32 3.83
CA TYR A 10 -6.68 -2.86 4.79
C TYR A 10 -6.29 -3.28 6.21
N GLY A 11 -6.27 -2.32 7.11
CA GLY A 11 -5.90 -2.59 8.49
C GLY A 11 -4.41 -2.48 8.78
N TRP A 12 -3.58 -2.31 7.77
CA TRP A 12 -2.15 -2.11 7.98
C TRP A 12 -1.90 -0.75 8.60
N THR A 13 -0.80 -0.62 9.34
CA THR A 13 -0.37 0.68 9.81
C THR A 13 0.29 1.43 8.67
N LYS A 14 0.36 2.76 8.81
CA LYS A 14 1.07 3.58 7.84
C LYS A 14 2.50 3.09 7.66
N LYS A 15 3.17 2.81 8.77
CA LYS A 15 4.57 2.37 8.73
C LYS A 15 4.72 1.07 7.96
N ASN A 16 3.81 0.13 8.16
CA ASN A 16 3.86 -1.14 7.45
C ASN A 16 3.69 -0.94 5.95
N ALA A 17 2.77 -0.07 5.56
CA ALA A 17 2.54 0.20 4.14
C ALA A 17 3.77 0.86 3.51
N GLU A 18 4.37 1.80 4.21
CA GLU A 18 5.57 2.48 3.71
C GLU A 18 6.74 1.53 3.58
N THR A 19 6.91 0.65 4.56
CA THR A 19 7.98 -0.34 4.53
C THR A 19 7.80 -1.28 3.35
N PHE A 20 6.56 -1.70 3.11
CA PHE A 20 6.26 -2.55 1.98
C PHE A 20 6.64 -1.88 0.66
N GLY A 21 6.29 -0.60 0.51
CA GLY A 21 6.63 0.14 -0.70
C GLY A 21 8.13 0.31 -0.87
N ASP A 22 8.83 0.64 0.21
CA ASP A 22 10.29 0.77 0.18
C ASP A 22 10.94 -0.51 -0.28
N TRP A 23 10.48 -1.61 0.28
CA TRP A 23 11.05 -2.92 0.00
C TRP A 23 10.89 -3.30 -1.47
N LEU A 24 9.77 -2.94 -2.06
CA LEU A 24 9.49 -3.27 -3.46
C LEU A 24 9.84 -2.16 -4.44
N GLY A 25 10.33 -1.03 -3.95
CA GLY A 25 10.63 0.10 -4.81
C GLY A 25 9.40 0.84 -5.31
N ILE A 26 8.30 0.73 -4.60
CA ILE A 26 7.05 1.40 -4.92
C ILE A 26 6.93 2.65 -4.08
N LYS A 27 6.58 3.76 -4.71
CA LYS A 27 6.38 5.01 -3.99
C LYS A 27 5.00 5.01 -3.36
N VAL A 28 4.94 5.22 -2.05
CA VAL A 28 3.68 5.21 -1.31
C VAL A 28 3.27 6.64 -0.98
N HIS A 29 2.07 7.02 -1.42
CA HIS A 29 1.46 8.30 -1.10
C HIS A 29 0.40 8.07 -0.04
N VAL A 30 0.37 8.92 0.97
CA VAL A 30 -0.53 8.76 2.11
C VAL A 30 -1.55 9.89 2.10
N LYS A 31 -2.82 9.54 2.21
CA LYS A 31 -3.91 10.49 2.34
C LYS A 31 -4.66 10.26 3.64
N GLY A 32 -5.27 11.31 4.13
CA GLY A 32 -6.12 11.22 5.31
C GLY A 32 -5.34 11.18 6.59
N LYS A 33 -6.08 11.12 7.67
CA LYS A 33 -5.52 11.07 9.01
C LYS A 33 -6.09 9.88 9.74
N GLY A 34 -5.23 9.09 10.30
CA GLY A 34 -5.65 7.91 11.02
C GLY A 34 -4.45 7.03 11.26
N SER A 35 -4.68 5.92 11.91
CA SER A 35 -3.61 5.02 12.27
C SER A 35 -3.55 3.79 11.37
N LYS A 36 -4.57 3.53 10.57
CA LYS A 36 -4.64 2.33 9.77
C LYS A 36 -5.12 2.62 8.36
N VAL A 37 -4.69 1.78 7.43
CA VAL A 37 -5.13 1.87 6.05
C VAL A 37 -6.58 1.41 5.94
N VAL A 38 -7.42 2.25 5.34
CA VAL A 38 -8.82 1.90 5.12
C VAL A 38 -9.16 1.81 3.63
N ALA A 39 -8.26 2.27 2.77
CA ALA A 39 -8.45 2.16 1.32
C ALA A 39 -7.10 2.22 0.63
N GLN A 40 -7.03 1.66 -0.55
CA GLN A 40 -5.82 1.70 -1.37
C GLN A 40 -6.21 1.94 -2.82
N SER A 41 -5.36 2.67 -3.55
CA SER A 41 -5.67 3.03 -4.94
C SER A 41 -5.52 1.87 -5.90
N VAL A 42 -4.67 0.91 -5.54
CA VAL A 42 -4.44 -0.28 -6.36
C VAL A 42 -5.18 -1.44 -5.71
N ARG A 43 -6.02 -2.09 -6.47
CA ARG A 43 -6.83 -3.17 -5.92
C ARG A 43 -5.98 -4.40 -5.61
N THR A 44 -6.47 -5.20 -4.69
CA THR A 44 -5.87 -6.47 -4.34
C THR A 44 -5.69 -7.35 -5.57
N ASN A 45 -4.58 -8.05 -5.62
CA ASN A 45 -4.22 -8.97 -6.72
C ASN A 45 -3.83 -8.29 -8.03
N ALA A 46 -3.70 -6.96 -8.04
CA ALA A 46 -3.17 -6.29 -9.21
C ALA A 46 -1.68 -6.64 -9.37
N SER A 47 -1.22 -6.70 -10.61
CA SER A 47 0.17 -7.06 -10.87
C SER A 47 1.12 -5.96 -10.40
N LEU A 48 2.07 -6.31 -9.55
CA LEU A 48 3.04 -5.34 -9.03
C LEU A 48 4.07 -4.93 -10.08
N LYS A 49 4.21 -5.68 -11.14
CA LYS A 49 5.20 -5.36 -12.16
C LYS A 49 4.94 -4.04 -12.86
N LYS A 50 3.68 -3.62 -12.91
CA LYS A 50 3.29 -2.39 -13.59
C LYS A 50 3.05 -1.24 -12.62
N ILE A 51 3.21 -1.48 -11.34
CA ILE A 51 2.90 -0.48 -10.32
C ILE A 51 4.18 0.17 -9.86
N LYS A 52 4.24 1.50 -9.98
CA LYS A 52 5.40 2.28 -9.52
C LYS A 52 5.05 3.12 -8.32
N GLU A 53 3.78 3.40 -8.12
CA GLU A 53 3.34 4.18 -6.97
C GLU A 53 1.93 3.77 -6.60
N ILE A 54 1.59 4.02 -5.36
CA ILE A 54 0.28 3.68 -4.82
C ILE A 54 -0.12 4.76 -3.82
N THR A 55 -1.41 5.04 -3.74
CA THR A 55 -1.95 5.95 -2.73
C THR A 55 -2.76 5.13 -1.74
N ILE A 56 -2.50 5.32 -0.46
CA ILE A 56 -3.29 4.70 0.59
C ILE A 56 -4.02 5.78 1.35
N THR A 57 -5.19 5.44 1.86
CA THR A 57 -5.99 6.34 2.67
C THR A 57 -6.01 5.81 4.09
N LEU A 58 -5.72 6.68 5.05
CA LEU A 58 -5.73 6.31 6.46
C LEU A 58 -7.03 6.74 7.10
N GLY A 59 -7.48 5.95 8.06
CA GLY A 59 -8.66 6.24 8.83
C GLY A 59 -8.63 5.50 10.15
N ASP A 60 -9.63 5.74 10.96
CA ASP A 60 -9.73 5.08 12.26
C ASP A 60 -10.74 3.96 12.25
#